data_fd38c42bcdd20296d0e0791f0845bdaa
#
_entry.id   fd38c42bcdd20296d0e0791f0845bdaa
#
_cell.length_a   1.000
_cell.length_b   1.000
_cell.length_c   1.000
_cell.angle_alpha   90.00
_cell.angle_beta   90.00
_cell.angle_gamma   90.00
#
_symmetry.space_group_name_H-M   'P 1'
#
loop_
_entity.id
_entity.type
_entity.pdbx_description
1 polymer ?
#
loop_
_entity_poly.entity_id
_entity_poly.type
_entity_poly.pdbx_seq_one_letter_code
_entity_poly.pdbx_strand_id
1 'polypeptide(L)'
;MNNVFKSSHATALPTPQGGSVPDWMQLFPTGTFSGRDGRGPYTCDPVSVVAQTRAHNGPLDIPVDYDHQLEFSAVNGQPAPAAGWITALEARDDGVWGRVEWTEKGRAHVAAREYRYVSPVYYHDQSGVIQSIESVALTNVPNLTGLKALASREPSGQQSFTGESPMSFLKTIASVLGVTDAEPTEATVEAAARMVVQDAQSMKEALH
;
A
#
# COMPACT_ATOMS: atom_id res chain seq x y z
N MET A 1 -16.79 -21.64 -7.52
CA MET A 1 -16.64 -20.17 -7.62
C MET A 1 -15.28 -19.85 -7.05
N ASN A 2 -14.35 -19.32 -7.86
CA ASN A 2 -13.04 -18.90 -7.33
C ASN A 2 -13.26 -17.62 -6.51
N ASN A 3 -12.98 -17.69 -5.22
CA ASN A 3 -13.01 -16.49 -4.38
C ASN A 3 -11.87 -15.56 -4.83
N VAL A 4 -12.22 -14.33 -5.20
CA VAL A 4 -11.30 -13.27 -5.56
C VAL A 4 -11.19 -12.33 -4.36
N PHE A 5 -9.97 -12.02 -3.95
CA PHE A 5 -9.66 -11.13 -2.83
C PHE A 5 -9.02 -9.85 -3.36
N LYS A 6 -9.19 -8.76 -2.63
CA LYS A 6 -8.60 -7.45 -2.94
C LYS A 6 -7.49 -7.12 -1.95
N SER A 7 -6.34 -6.70 -2.44
CA SER A 7 -5.18 -6.32 -1.64
C SER A 7 -4.45 -5.12 -2.24
N SER A 8 -3.56 -4.53 -1.47
CA SER A 8 -2.66 -3.46 -1.91
C SER A 8 -1.27 -3.63 -1.31
N HIS A 9 -0.26 -3.14 -2.00
CA HIS A 9 1.12 -3.03 -1.49
C HIS A 9 1.79 -1.81 -2.12
N ALA A 10 2.88 -1.30 -1.52
CA ALA A 10 3.54 -0.12 -2.03
C ALA A 10 4.97 -0.41 -2.48
N THR A 11 5.35 0.14 -3.63
CA THR A 11 6.70 0.09 -4.22
C THR A 11 7.30 1.49 -4.27
N ALA A 12 8.65 1.57 -4.30
CA ALA A 12 9.31 2.86 -4.43
C ALA A 12 9.13 3.45 -5.84
N LEU A 13 8.76 4.72 -5.92
CA LEU A 13 8.80 5.48 -7.17
C LEU A 13 10.26 5.68 -7.61
N PRO A 14 10.55 5.61 -8.90
CA PRO A 14 11.83 6.04 -9.43
C PRO A 14 12.13 7.49 -9.00
N THR A 15 13.38 7.74 -8.59
CA THR A 15 13.76 9.09 -8.17
C THR A 15 13.79 10.02 -9.39
N PRO A 16 13.11 11.18 -9.35
CA PRO A 16 13.19 12.17 -10.40
C PRO A 16 14.64 12.60 -10.64
N GLN A 17 15.09 12.57 -11.89
CA GLN A 17 16.43 12.99 -12.26
C GLN A 17 16.35 14.31 -13.06
N GLY A 18 17.13 15.31 -12.65
CA GLY A 18 17.18 16.60 -13.37
C GLY A 18 15.81 17.32 -13.45
N GLY A 19 14.91 17.07 -12.49
CA GLY A 19 13.55 17.65 -12.50
C GLY A 19 12.54 16.91 -13.37
N SER A 20 12.95 15.83 -14.05
CA SER A 20 12.05 15.00 -14.86
C SER A 20 11.36 13.95 -13.99
N VAL A 21 10.04 13.97 -13.97
CA VAL A 21 9.22 12.94 -13.33
C VAL A 21 9.17 11.71 -14.26
N PRO A 22 9.40 10.50 -13.74
CA PRO A 22 9.34 9.30 -14.55
C PRO A 22 7.93 9.05 -15.09
N ASP A 23 7.84 8.68 -16.38
CA ASP A 23 6.59 8.27 -17.00
C ASP A 23 6.31 6.77 -16.82
N TRP A 24 7.32 5.99 -16.45
CA TRP A 24 7.19 4.56 -16.15
C TRP A 24 7.49 4.26 -14.70
N MET A 25 6.64 3.45 -14.08
CA MET A 25 6.83 2.97 -12.71
C MET A 25 6.57 1.47 -12.61
N GLN A 26 7.35 0.78 -11.79
CA GLN A 26 7.13 -0.62 -11.48
C GLN A 26 5.97 -0.77 -10.51
N LEU A 27 4.99 -1.59 -10.89
CA LEU A 27 3.79 -1.86 -10.07
C LEU A 27 3.97 -3.13 -9.25
N PHE A 28 4.56 -4.17 -9.83
CA PHE A 28 4.83 -5.45 -9.18
C PHE A 28 6.21 -5.97 -9.57
N PRO A 29 6.93 -6.64 -8.65
CA PRO A 29 8.06 -7.48 -9.02
C PRO A 29 7.55 -8.78 -9.65
N THR A 30 8.37 -9.45 -10.46
CA THR A 30 8.09 -10.81 -10.92
C THR A 30 8.26 -11.82 -9.80
N GLY A 31 7.53 -12.95 -9.86
CA GLY A 31 7.66 -14.04 -8.90
C GLY A 31 6.90 -13.83 -7.61
N THR A 32 7.41 -14.39 -6.50
CA THR A 32 6.72 -14.40 -5.21
C THR A 32 7.28 -13.34 -4.27
N PHE A 33 6.39 -12.60 -3.62
CA PHE A 33 6.74 -11.55 -2.65
C PHE A 33 5.71 -11.46 -1.51
N SER A 34 6.07 -10.79 -0.44
CA SER A 34 5.18 -10.53 0.71
C SER A 34 5.22 -9.06 1.13
N GLY A 35 4.14 -8.57 1.70
CA GLY A 35 4.07 -7.26 2.30
C GLY A 35 4.84 -7.17 3.63
N ARG A 36 5.27 -5.97 4.00
CA ARG A 36 5.92 -5.71 5.32
C ARG A 36 4.97 -5.95 6.48
N ASP A 37 3.67 -5.86 6.24
CA ASP A 37 2.60 -6.12 7.20
C ASP A 37 2.28 -7.62 7.37
N GLY A 38 3.09 -8.50 6.77
CA GLY A 38 2.93 -9.95 6.84
C GLY A 38 1.88 -10.51 5.90
N ARG A 39 1.18 -9.69 5.10
CA ARG A 39 0.25 -10.18 4.08
C ARG A 39 0.98 -10.86 2.93
N GLY A 40 0.39 -11.88 2.36
CA GLY A 40 0.94 -12.73 1.32
C GLY A 40 1.28 -14.13 1.82
N PRO A 41 2.11 -14.92 1.12
CA PRO A 41 2.82 -14.51 -0.09
C PRO A 41 1.89 -14.28 -1.28
N TYR A 42 2.27 -13.34 -2.14
CA TYR A 42 1.62 -13.09 -3.43
C TYR A 42 2.54 -13.54 -4.55
N THR A 43 1.95 -14.01 -5.66
CA THR A 43 2.71 -14.44 -6.84
C THR A 43 2.27 -13.62 -8.06
N CYS A 44 3.22 -13.00 -8.73
CA CYS A 44 3.02 -12.21 -9.94
C CYS A 44 3.68 -12.90 -11.14
N ASP A 45 2.87 -13.27 -12.13
CA ASP A 45 3.28 -13.52 -13.50
C ASP A 45 2.98 -12.25 -14.32
N PRO A 46 3.98 -11.47 -14.73
CA PRO A 46 3.76 -10.19 -15.39
C PRO A 46 2.90 -10.30 -16.66
N VAL A 47 3.09 -11.34 -17.45
CA VAL A 47 2.35 -11.52 -18.71
C VAL A 47 0.87 -11.76 -18.43
N SER A 48 0.58 -12.64 -17.46
CA SER A 48 -0.79 -12.96 -17.06
C SER A 48 -1.50 -11.74 -16.44
N VAL A 49 -0.84 -11.03 -15.52
CA VAL A 49 -1.42 -9.84 -14.87
C VAL A 49 -1.74 -8.75 -15.89
N VAL A 50 -0.84 -8.44 -16.82
CA VAL A 50 -1.09 -7.44 -17.87
C VAL A 50 -2.26 -7.86 -18.76
N ALA A 51 -2.32 -9.13 -19.19
CA ALA A 51 -3.39 -9.63 -20.03
C ALA A 51 -4.75 -9.58 -19.33
N GLN A 52 -4.82 -10.04 -18.08
CA GLN A 52 -6.06 -10.06 -17.30
C GLN A 52 -6.52 -8.64 -16.92
N THR A 53 -5.59 -7.74 -16.59
CA THR A 53 -5.92 -6.33 -16.31
C THR A 53 -6.53 -5.66 -17.54
N ARG A 54 -5.93 -5.86 -18.73
CA ARG A 54 -6.47 -5.33 -19.99
C ARG A 54 -7.84 -5.92 -20.31
N ALA A 55 -8.04 -7.20 -20.08
CA ALA A 55 -9.33 -7.86 -20.30
C ALA A 55 -10.42 -7.33 -19.34
N HIS A 56 -10.04 -7.02 -18.08
CA HIS A 56 -10.96 -6.49 -17.06
C HIS A 56 -11.32 -5.04 -17.34
N ASN A 57 -10.34 -4.18 -17.59
CA ASN A 57 -10.53 -2.73 -17.74
C ASN A 57 -10.99 -2.32 -19.16
N GLY A 58 -10.79 -3.19 -20.15
CA GLY A 58 -11.09 -2.84 -21.54
C GLY A 58 -10.28 -1.62 -22.01
N PRO A 59 -10.96 -0.58 -22.55
CA PRO A 59 -10.30 0.64 -23.02
C PRO A 59 -10.04 1.69 -21.92
N LEU A 60 -10.39 1.40 -20.66
CA LEU A 60 -10.28 2.37 -19.57
C LEU A 60 -8.86 2.40 -19.00
N ASP A 61 -8.36 3.61 -18.77
CA ASP A 61 -7.11 3.84 -18.08
C ASP A 61 -7.26 3.53 -16.58
N ILE A 62 -6.16 3.11 -15.93
CA ILE A 62 -6.17 2.81 -14.51
C ILE A 62 -5.88 4.11 -13.73
N PRO A 63 -6.75 4.52 -12.79
CA PRO A 63 -6.55 5.73 -12.03
C PRO A 63 -5.36 5.62 -11.08
N VAL A 64 -4.61 6.73 -10.97
CA VAL A 64 -3.60 6.93 -9.91
C VAL A 64 -4.16 7.99 -8.96
N ASP A 65 -4.46 7.61 -7.72
CA ASP A 65 -4.99 8.52 -6.70
C ASP A 65 -3.97 8.87 -5.60
N TYR A 66 -4.42 9.45 -4.51
CA TYR A 66 -3.61 9.76 -3.33
C TYR A 66 -4.09 8.92 -2.14
N ASP A 67 -3.17 8.22 -1.47
CA ASP A 67 -3.38 7.47 -0.23
C ASP A 67 -4.59 6.53 -0.25
N HIS A 68 -4.88 5.93 -1.42
CA HIS A 68 -6.04 5.04 -1.64
C HIS A 68 -7.39 5.73 -1.41
N GLN A 69 -7.48 7.05 -1.62
CA GLN A 69 -8.72 7.78 -1.40
C GLN A 69 -9.87 7.26 -2.28
N LEU A 70 -9.58 6.69 -3.45
CA LEU A 70 -10.57 6.06 -4.30
C LEU A 70 -11.33 4.93 -3.57
N GLU A 71 -10.62 4.13 -2.75
CA GLU A 71 -11.20 3.06 -1.96
C GLU A 71 -12.07 3.56 -0.79
N PHE A 72 -11.74 4.73 -0.26
CA PHE A 72 -12.39 5.29 0.93
C PHE A 72 -13.47 6.33 0.59
N SER A 73 -13.52 6.84 -0.64
CA SER A 73 -14.40 7.95 -1.03
C SER A 73 -15.89 7.68 -0.77
N ALA A 74 -16.33 6.44 -1.02
CA ALA A 74 -17.72 6.02 -0.76
C ALA A 74 -18.08 5.99 0.74
N VAL A 75 -17.08 5.81 1.63
CA VAL A 75 -17.27 5.71 3.08
C VAL A 75 -17.13 7.07 3.75
N ASN A 76 -16.11 7.85 3.36
CA ASN A 76 -15.79 9.12 4.01
C ASN A 76 -16.40 10.36 3.32
N GLY A 77 -17.01 10.18 2.14
CA GLY A 77 -17.64 11.25 1.36
C GLY A 77 -16.67 12.29 0.79
N GLN A 78 -15.37 12.05 0.86
CA GLN A 78 -14.37 12.98 0.34
C GLN A 78 -14.06 12.69 -1.13
N PRO A 79 -13.75 13.72 -1.93
CA PRO A 79 -13.34 13.53 -3.32
C PRO A 79 -12.06 12.68 -3.43
N ALA A 80 -11.95 11.88 -4.49
CA ALA A 80 -10.76 11.13 -4.85
C ALA A 80 -10.16 11.69 -6.17
N PRO A 81 -9.44 12.83 -6.14
CA PRO A 81 -8.86 13.40 -7.34
C PRO A 81 -7.73 12.49 -7.86
N ALA A 82 -7.65 12.35 -9.19
CA ALA A 82 -6.55 11.61 -9.80
C ALA A 82 -5.23 12.41 -9.74
N ALA A 83 -4.15 11.72 -9.39
CA ALA A 83 -2.78 12.20 -9.55
C ALA A 83 -2.27 11.97 -10.97
N GLY A 84 -2.80 10.95 -11.64
CA GLY A 84 -2.46 10.55 -13.00
C GLY A 84 -3.30 9.38 -13.46
N TRP A 85 -2.96 8.86 -14.63
CA TRP A 85 -3.63 7.74 -15.27
C TRP A 85 -2.61 6.80 -15.89
N ILE A 86 -2.73 5.50 -15.66
CA ILE A 86 -1.90 4.51 -16.33
C ILE A 86 -2.55 4.19 -17.66
N THR A 87 -1.90 4.63 -18.72
CA THR A 87 -2.38 4.51 -20.10
C THR A 87 -1.81 3.28 -20.83
N ALA A 88 -0.77 2.66 -20.28
CA ALA A 88 -0.19 1.43 -20.81
C ALA A 88 0.40 0.56 -19.69
N LEU A 89 0.32 -0.75 -19.88
CA LEU A 89 0.97 -1.75 -19.03
C LEU A 89 1.97 -2.57 -19.87
N GLU A 90 3.13 -2.86 -19.29
CA GLU A 90 4.14 -3.74 -19.87
C GLU A 90 4.53 -4.85 -18.90
N ALA A 91 4.63 -6.06 -19.44
CA ALA A 91 5.30 -7.17 -18.77
C ALA A 91 6.78 -7.10 -19.11
N ARG A 92 7.64 -6.90 -18.12
CA ARG A 92 9.09 -6.89 -18.24
C ARG A 92 9.69 -8.04 -17.43
N ASP A 93 10.96 -8.36 -17.65
CA ASP A 93 11.64 -9.46 -16.96
C ASP A 93 11.66 -9.28 -15.43
N ASP A 94 11.64 -8.04 -14.95
CA ASP A 94 11.65 -7.68 -13.54
C ASP A 94 10.25 -7.43 -12.95
N GLY A 95 9.19 -7.46 -13.77
CA GLY A 95 7.83 -7.32 -13.25
C GLY A 95 6.84 -6.61 -14.16
N VAL A 96 5.76 -6.11 -13.57
CA VAL A 96 4.72 -5.32 -14.24
C VAL A 96 5.04 -3.85 -14.13
N TRP A 97 5.05 -3.16 -15.27
CA TRP A 97 5.31 -1.73 -15.37
C TRP A 97 4.10 -0.98 -15.94
N GLY A 98 3.82 0.19 -15.37
CA GLY A 98 2.77 1.09 -15.83
C GLY A 98 3.35 2.40 -16.36
N ARG A 99 2.87 2.85 -17.53
CA ARG A 99 3.15 4.17 -18.07
C ARG A 99 2.09 5.15 -17.58
N VAL A 100 2.53 6.23 -16.94
CA VAL A 100 1.65 7.21 -16.30
C VAL A 100 1.61 8.50 -17.08
N GLU A 101 0.41 8.98 -17.35
CA GLU A 101 0.14 10.36 -17.72
C GLU A 101 -0.25 11.12 -16.45
N TRP A 102 0.71 11.88 -15.92
CA TRP A 102 0.51 12.64 -14.69
C TRP A 102 -0.38 13.86 -14.91
N THR A 103 -1.30 14.14 -13.98
CA THR A 103 -1.91 15.45 -13.88
C THR A 103 -0.83 16.49 -13.51
N GLU A 104 -1.12 17.77 -13.70
CA GLU A 104 -0.20 18.85 -13.31
C GLU A 104 0.16 18.76 -11.81
N LYS A 105 -0.83 18.56 -10.94
CA LYS A 105 -0.63 18.40 -9.50
C LYS A 105 0.14 17.13 -9.16
N GLY A 106 -0.21 16.00 -9.76
CA GLY A 106 0.50 14.74 -9.55
C GLY A 106 1.97 14.84 -9.92
N ARG A 107 2.26 15.44 -11.06
CA ARG A 107 3.63 15.72 -11.52
C ARG A 107 4.39 16.61 -10.54
N ALA A 108 3.76 17.67 -10.04
CA ALA A 108 4.37 18.58 -9.06
C ALA A 108 4.71 17.86 -7.74
N HIS A 109 3.78 17.07 -7.20
CA HIS A 109 3.98 16.32 -5.96
C HIS A 109 5.12 15.28 -6.09
N VAL A 110 5.18 14.55 -7.22
CA VAL A 110 6.25 13.57 -7.46
C VAL A 110 7.59 14.28 -7.68
N ALA A 111 7.63 15.38 -8.43
CA ALA A 111 8.84 16.18 -8.65
C ALA A 111 9.40 16.75 -7.34
N ALA A 112 8.52 17.26 -6.48
CA ALA A 112 8.87 17.78 -5.14
C ALA A 112 9.17 16.66 -4.12
N ARG A 113 9.00 15.37 -4.51
CA ARG A 113 9.16 14.20 -3.64
C ARG A 113 8.25 14.21 -2.42
N GLU A 114 7.09 14.86 -2.53
CA GLU A 114 6.06 14.82 -1.49
C GLU A 114 5.43 13.44 -1.38
N TYR A 115 5.42 12.66 -2.49
CA TYR A 115 5.11 11.24 -2.51
C TYR A 115 6.30 10.44 -3.05
N ARG A 116 6.61 9.30 -2.42
CA ARG A 116 7.80 8.51 -2.73
C ARG A 116 7.51 7.08 -3.13
N TYR A 117 6.28 6.62 -2.96
CA TYR A 117 5.90 5.23 -3.22
C TYR A 117 4.61 5.20 -4.03
N VAL A 118 4.44 4.11 -4.76
CA VAL A 118 3.18 3.76 -5.42
C VAL A 118 2.66 2.46 -4.83
N SER A 119 1.34 2.38 -4.67
CA SER A 119 0.65 1.25 -4.07
C SER A 119 -0.47 0.78 -4.98
N PRO A 120 -0.26 -0.26 -5.82
CA PRO A 120 -1.33 -0.88 -6.58
C PRO A 120 -2.38 -1.52 -5.68
N VAL A 121 -3.65 -1.36 -6.04
CA VAL A 121 -4.78 -2.14 -5.57
C VAL A 121 -5.06 -3.21 -6.62
N TYR A 122 -5.14 -4.46 -6.20
CA TYR A 122 -5.22 -5.59 -7.11
C TYR A 122 -6.09 -6.71 -6.58
N TYR A 123 -6.59 -7.50 -7.51
CA TYR A 123 -7.31 -8.73 -7.23
C TYR A 123 -6.36 -9.92 -7.29
N HIS A 124 -6.52 -10.86 -6.36
CA HIS A 124 -5.79 -12.12 -6.32
C HIS A 124 -6.72 -13.28 -5.92
N ASP A 125 -6.34 -14.51 -6.24
CA ASP A 125 -7.06 -15.70 -5.80
C ASP A 125 -6.69 -16.11 -4.37
N GLN A 126 -7.29 -17.19 -3.90
CA GLN A 126 -7.05 -17.72 -2.54
C GLN A 126 -5.60 -18.18 -2.31
N SER A 127 -4.87 -18.53 -3.37
CA SER A 127 -3.45 -18.91 -3.30
C SER A 127 -2.49 -17.72 -3.35
N GLY A 128 -3.01 -16.49 -3.49
CA GLY A 128 -2.21 -15.28 -3.60
C GLY A 128 -1.74 -14.97 -5.03
N VAL A 129 -2.23 -15.68 -6.06
CA VAL A 129 -1.88 -15.38 -7.45
C VAL A 129 -2.61 -14.12 -7.90
N ILE A 130 -1.84 -13.10 -8.29
CA ILE A 130 -2.35 -11.80 -8.74
C ILE A 130 -3.01 -11.96 -10.10
N GLN A 131 -4.22 -11.41 -10.23
CA GLN A 131 -5.03 -11.49 -11.43
C GLN A 131 -5.07 -10.16 -12.19
N SER A 132 -5.54 -9.10 -11.56
CA SER A 132 -5.71 -7.80 -12.24
C SER A 132 -5.49 -6.62 -11.30
N ILE A 133 -5.16 -5.46 -11.88
CA ILE A 133 -4.96 -4.19 -11.19
C ILE A 133 -6.25 -3.37 -11.33
N GLU A 134 -6.71 -2.79 -10.22
CA GLU A 134 -7.89 -1.92 -10.19
C GLU A 134 -7.52 -0.44 -10.20
N SER A 135 -6.61 -0.06 -9.31
CA SER A 135 -6.15 1.33 -9.15
C SER A 135 -4.72 1.34 -8.65
N VAL A 136 -4.12 2.53 -8.60
CA VAL A 136 -2.80 2.74 -7.99
C VAL A 136 -2.88 3.98 -7.12
N ALA A 137 -2.24 4.00 -5.95
CA ALA A 137 -2.15 5.20 -5.12
C ALA A 137 -0.71 5.71 -5.04
N LEU A 138 -0.54 7.03 -5.03
CA LEU A 138 0.65 7.67 -4.47
C LEU A 138 0.56 7.58 -2.95
N THR A 139 1.63 7.16 -2.27
CA THR A 139 1.64 7.03 -0.81
C THR A 139 3.02 7.27 -0.22
N ASN A 140 3.06 7.54 1.09
CA ASN A 140 4.30 7.64 1.85
C ASN A 140 4.50 6.49 2.83
N VAL A 141 3.58 5.51 2.85
CA VAL A 141 3.65 4.32 3.71
C VAL A 141 4.00 3.10 2.86
N PRO A 142 5.30 2.73 2.76
CA PRO A 142 5.71 1.57 1.96
C PRO A 142 5.33 0.27 2.67
N ASN A 143 4.69 -0.64 1.94
CA ASN A 143 4.32 -1.96 2.44
C ASN A 143 5.16 -3.11 1.84
N LEU A 144 6.03 -2.86 0.85
CA LEU A 144 6.96 -3.86 0.34
C LEU A 144 8.39 -3.62 0.83
N THR A 145 9.05 -4.73 1.27
CA THR A 145 10.50 -4.78 1.46
C THR A 145 11.14 -5.50 0.29
N GLY A 146 12.23 -4.96 -0.25
CA GLY A 146 13.11 -5.69 -1.16
C GLY A 146 13.02 -5.34 -2.64
N LEU A 147 12.27 -4.31 -3.03
CA LEU A 147 12.45 -3.74 -4.37
C LEU A 147 13.72 -2.90 -4.39
N LYS A 148 14.67 -3.30 -5.22
CA LYS A 148 15.86 -2.50 -5.49
C LYS A 148 15.41 -1.15 -6.03
N ALA A 149 15.67 -0.08 -5.26
CA ALA A 149 15.70 1.25 -5.84
C ALA A 149 16.72 1.22 -6.97
N LEU A 150 16.26 1.19 -8.22
CA LEU A 150 17.14 1.32 -9.37
C LEU A 150 17.75 2.71 -9.31
N ALA A 151 19.06 2.74 -9.08
CA ALA A 151 19.96 3.87 -9.02
C ALA A 151 20.06 4.58 -7.65
N SER A 152 20.82 3.97 -6.77
CA SER A 152 21.73 4.73 -5.93
C SER A 152 22.93 3.88 -5.59
N ARG A 153 24.07 4.32 -6.07
CA ARG A 153 25.42 3.92 -5.70
C ARG A 153 25.51 3.87 -4.18
N GLU A 154 25.92 2.75 -3.64
CA GLU A 154 26.20 2.56 -2.22
C GLU A 154 27.09 3.67 -1.66
N PRO A 155 26.88 4.06 -0.40
CA PRO A 155 27.93 3.81 0.57
C PRO A 155 27.42 2.97 1.75
N SER A 156 28.24 1.98 2.05
CA SER A 156 28.20 1.09 3.19
C SER A 156 27.81 1.74 4.51
N GLY A 157 26.83 1.16 5.18
CA GLY A 157 26.46 1.50 6.55
C GLY A 157 25.25 0.68 7.01
N GLN A 158 25.55 -0.53 7.55
CA GLN A 158 24.56 -1.34 8.23
C GLN A 158 23.89 -0.56 9.37
N GLN A 159 22.58 -0.42 9.30
CA GLN A 159 21.73 -0.36 10.49
C GLN A 159 20.60 -1.34 10.32
N SER A 160 20.74 -2.48 10.97
CA SER A 160 19.71 -3.46 11.15
C SER A 160 18.61 -2.86 12.04
N PHE A 161 17.46 -2.52 11.47
CA PHE A 161 16.25 -2.38 12.25
C PHE A 161 15.76 -3.80 12.57
N THR A 162 16.03 -4.22 13.78
CA THR A 162 15.41 -5.42 14.36
C THR A 162 13.91 -5.16 14.48
N GLY A 163 13.11 -5.95 13.75
CA GLY A 163 11.66 -5.90 13.84
C GLY A 163 11.22 -6.04 15.31
N GLU A 164 10.42 -5.11 15.77
CA GLU A 164 9.73 -5.24 17.04
C GLU A 164 8.89 -6.51 17.03
N SER A 165 9.10 -7.35 18.05
CA SER A 165 8.33 -8.58 18.17
C SER A 165 6.86 -8.23 18.42
N PRO A 166 5.89 -9.11 18.08
CA PRO A 166 4.46 -8.91 18.39
C PRO A 166 4.21 -8.53 19.85
N MET A 167 5.07 -8.98 20.77
CA MET A 167 5.04 -8.63 22.19
C MET A 167 5.39 -7.16 22.47
N SER A 168 6.23 -6.52 21.66
CA SER A 168 6.56 -5.09 21.80
C SER A 168 5.35 -4.22 21.41
N PHE A 169 4.64 -4.59 20.36
CA PHE A 169 3.42 -3.91 19.92
C PHE A 169 2.30 -4.01 20.97
N LEU A 170 2.08 -5.21 21.53
CA LEU A 170 1.10 -5.41 22.62
C LEU A 170 1.43 -4.59 23.86
N LYS A 171 2.71 -4.49 24.23
CA LYS A 171 3.16 -3.64 25.35
C LYS A 171 2.90 -2.17 25.12
N THR A 172 3.11 -1.70 23.91
CA THR A 172 2.84 -0.29 23.53
C THR A 172 1.35 0.03 23.66
N ILE A 173 0.47 -0.81 23.12
CA ILE A 173 -0.98 -0.62 23.22
C ILE A 173 -1.46 -0.75 24.67
N ALA A 174 -0.97 -1.73 25.42
CA ALA A 174 -1.27 -1.91 26.82
C ALA A 174 -0.94 -0.66 27.64
N SER A 175 0.22 -0.06 27.40
CA SER A 175 0.64 1.18 28.07
C SER A 175 -0.30 2.37 27.77
N VAL A 176 -0.73 2.50 26.51
CA VAL A 176 -1.67 3.57 26.10
C VAL A 176 -3.05 3.39 26.75
N LEU A 177 -3.48 2.14 26.94
CA LEU A 177 -4.77 1.79 27.57
C LEU A 177 -4.69 1.72 29.10
N GLY A 178 -3.54 2.03 29.70
CA GLY A 178 -3.34 2.01 31.15
C GLY A 178 -3.24 0.60 31.77
N VAL A 179 -2.97 -0.43 30.98
CA VAL A 179 -2.72 -1.79 31.45
C VAL A 179 -1.32 -1.86 32.03
N THR A 180 -1.21 -2.21 33.32
CA THR A 180 0.08 -2.24 34.07
C THR A 180 0.74 -3.60 34.12
N ASP A 181 0.20 -4.62 33.42
CA ASP A 181 0.78 -5.96 33.39
C ASP A 181 2.14 -5.98 32.69
N ALA A 182 3.11 -6.63 33.29
CA ALA A 182 4.46 -6.76 32.75
C ALA A 182 4.51 -7.56 31.43
N GLU A 183 3.56 -8.48 31.23
CA GLU A 183 3.37 -9.27 30.01
C GLU A 183 1.89 -9.24 29.58
N PRO A 184 1.45 -8.16 28.91
CA PRO A 184 0.06 -8.06 28.48
C PRO A 184 -0.25 -9.08 27.38
N THR A 185 -1.38 -9.76 27.52
CA THR A 185 -1.93 -10.66 26.51
C THR A 185 -2.90 -9.90 25.60
N GLU A 186 -3.19 -10.47 24.45
CA GLU A 186 -4.19 -9.91 23.53
C GLU A 186 -5.55 -9.75 24.22
N ALA A 187 -5.94 -10.71 25.05
CA ALA A 187 -7.19 -10.68 25.82
C ALA A 187 -7.25 -9.54 26.85
N THR A 188 -6.13 -9.23 27.53
CA THR A 188 -6.07 -8.14 28.52
C THR A 188 -6.12 -6.77 27.85
N VAL A 189 -5.49 -6.63 26.68
CA VAL A 189 -5.52 -5.40 25.87
C VAL A 189 -6.91 -5.16 25.26
N GLU A 190 -7.55 -6.22 24.77
CA GLU A 190 -8.92 -6.14 24.22
C GLU A 190 -9.94 -5.75 25.30
N ALA A 191 -9.84 -6.32 26.49
CA ALA A 191 -10.72 -5.99 27.63
C ALA A 191 -10.57 -4.51 28.03
N ALA A 192 -9.35 -3.99 28.12
CA ALA A 192 -9.08 -2.60 28.43
C ALA A 192 -9.60 -1.64 27.33
N ALA A 193 -9.45 -1.99 26.06
CA ALA A 193 -9.98 -1.23 24.95
C ALA A 193 -11.52 -1.12 24.99
N ARG A 194 -12.20 -2.21 25.31
CA ARG A 194 -13.68 -2.24 25.48
C ARG A 194 -14.14 -1.32 26.62
N MET A 195 -13.43 -1.29 27.74
CA MET A 195 -13.76 -0.39 28.88
C MET A 195 -13.64 1.08 28.47
N VAL A 196 -12.57 1.46 27.79
CA VAL A 196 -12.37 2.84 27.30
C VAL A 196 -13.49 3.28 26.35
N VAL A 197 -13.94 2.39 25.45
CA VAL A 197 -15.05 2.67 24.54
C VAL A 197 -16.38 2.84 25.30
N GLN A 198 -16.61 1.98 26.28
CA GLN A 198 -17.84 2.03 27.11
C GLN A 198 -17.90 3.29 27.97
N ASP A 199 -16.77 3.70 28.57
CA ASP A 199 -16.68 4.94 29.34
C ASP A 199 -16.90 6.17 28.45
N ALA A 200 -16.34 6.18 27.25
CA ALA A 200 -16.55 7.26 26.28
C ALA A 200 -18.03 7.36 25.83
N GLN A 201 -18.72 6.24 25.66
CA GLN A 201 -20.15 6.21 25.35
C GLN A 201 -20.99 6.75 26.51
N SER A 202 -20.71 6.30 27.75
CA SER A 202 -21.42 6.77 28.96
C SER A 202 -21.22 8.27 29.19
N MET A 203 -20.02 8.79 28.95
CA MET A 203 -19.75 10.25 29.02
C MET A 203 -20.53 11.03 27.96
N LYS A 204 -20.69 10.47 26.77
CA LYS A 204 -21.46 11.10 25.69
C LYS A 204 -22.95 11.14 26.01
N GLU A 205 -23.49 10.10 26.64
CA GLU A 205 -24.89 10.04 27.08
C GLU A 205 -25.18 10.96 28.27
N ALA A 206 -24.22 11.22 29.14
CA ALA A 206 -24.36 12.14 30.28
C ALA A 206 -24.31 13.65 29.89
N LEU A 207 -23.93 13.95 28.64
CA LEU A 207 -23.83 15.31 28.10
C LEU A 207 -25.08 15.73 27.29
N HIS A 208 -26.10 14.86 27.20
CA HIS A 208 -27.42 15.11 26.59
C HIS A 208 -28.51 15.04 27.63
#